data_279f7d24c161dc39780a3c6e27e79ae9
#
_entry.id   279f7d24c161dc39780a3c6e27e79ae9
#
_cell.length_a   1.000
_cell.length_b   1.000
_cell.length_c   1.000
_cell.angle_alpha   90.00
_cell.angle_beta   90.00
_cell.angle_gamma   90.00
#
_symmetry.space_group_name_H-M   'P 1'
#
loop_
_entity.id
_entity.type
_entity.pdbx_description
1 polymer ?
#
loop_
_entity_poly.entity_id
_entity_poly.type
_entity_poly.pdbx_seq_one_letter_code
_entity_poly.pdbx_strand_id
1 'polypeptide(L)'
;LEHASDSYITKKTKASDPALIIYTSGTTGGPKGALLPHRSLLGHIPGVEIPHEFLSSSEPVTDLFWTPADWAWIGGLFDVLLPAWHFGIPVVSYRSQKFDPEVTFDLISKLQIKNTFLPPTALKMMKSFNPSKTVKNLKLRTVGSGGEALGEDLLEWGKQILGVGINEFYGQTECNLTVSNCGAIMPTRQGSIGKPVPGHEVRIINENGELIKEPGLDLSLIHI
;
A
#
# COMPACT_ATOMS: atom_id res chain seq x y z
N LEU A 1 -10.54 -21.43 19.63
CA LEU A 1 -11.43 -21.52 18.44
C LEU A 1 -12.34 -22.78 18.50
N GLU A 2 -11.93 -23.85 19.19
CA GLU A 2 -12.69 -25.12 19.26
C GLU A 2 -14.12 -25.00 19.84
N HIS A 3 -14.42 -23.91 20.54
CA HIS A 3 -15.75 -23.64 21.11
C HIS A 3 -16.47 -22.48 20.42
N ALA A 4 -15.92 -21.92 19.35
CA ALA A 4 -16.58 -20.87 18.59
C ALA A 4 -17.65 -21.46 17.67
N SER A 5 -18.81 -20.79 17.57
CA SER A 5 -19.85 -21.17 16.59
C SER A 5 -19.32 -20.97 15.16
N ASP A 6 -19.61 -21.91 14.29
CA ASP A 6 -19.38 -21.83 12.84
C ASP A 6 -20.53 -21.15 12.10
N SER A 7 -21.61 -20.83 12.81
CA SER A 7 -22.76 -20.12 12.28
C SER A 7 -22.84 -18.68 12.82
N TYR A 8 -23.04 -17.72 11.92
CA TYR A 8 -23.19 -16.31 12.24
C TYR A 8 -24.25 -15.66 11.36
N ILE A 9 -25.14 -14.89 11.98
CA ILE A 9 -26.10 -14.07 11.23
C ILE A 9 -25.51 -12.70 11.01
N THR A 10 -25.16 -12.39 9.75
CA THR A 10 -24.60 -11.08 9.38
C THR A 10 -25.59 -9.98 9.65
N LYS A 11 -25.18 -8.98 10.44
CA LYS A 11 -25.97 -7.79 10.70
C LYS A 11 -26.09 -6.97 9.41
N LYS A 12 -27.32 -6.60 9.04
CA LYS A 12 -27.57 -5.67 7.93
C LYS A 12 -27.08 -4.27 8.30
N THR A 13 -26.15 -3.73 7.55
CA THR A 13 -25.60 -2.36 7.70
C THR A 13 -25.81 -1.58 6.41
N LYS A 14 -25.84 -0.25 6.52
CA LYS A 14 -25.83 0.66 5.38
C LYS A 14 -24.39 0.97 4.98
N ALA A 15 -24.17 1.32 3.74
CA ALA A 15 -22.86 1.74 3.23
C ALA A 15 -22.25 2.94 4.00
N SER A 16 -23.13 3.79 4.58
CA SER A 16 -22.74 4.95 5.39
C SER A 16 -22.50 4.65 6.86
N ASP A 17 -22.89 3.46 7.35
CA ASP A 17 -22.72 3.14 8.77
C ASP A 17 -21.23 3.05 9.11
N PRO A 18 -20.85 3.42 10.34
CA PRO A 18 -19.48 3.24 10.84
C PRO A 18 -19.03 1.79 10.75
N ALA A 19 -17.85 1.57 10.20
CA ALA A 19 -17.25 0.24 10.08
C ALA A 19 -15.99 0.08 10.92
N LEU A 20 -15.15 1.13 10.94
CA LEU A 20 -13.81 1.05 11.54
C LEU A 20 -13.37 2.42 12.06
N ILE A 21 -12.62 2.42 13.16
CA ILE A 21 -11.90 3.60 13.66
C ILE A 21 -10.42 3.25 13.69
N ILE A 22 -9.60 4.08 13.02
CA ILE A 22 -8.14 3.99 13.07
C ILE A 22 -7.61 5.25 13.74
N TYR A 23 -6.84 5.06 14.81
CA TYR A 23 -6.20 6.16 15.50
C TYR A 23 -4.90 6.58 14.83
N THR A 24 -4.76 7.87 14.58
CA THR A 24 -3.51 8.48 14.09
C THR A 24 -2.87 9.31 15.21
N SER A 25 -1.54 9.46 15.18
CA SER A 25 -0.80 10.24 16.18
C SER A 25 -1.15 11.73 16.19
N GLY A 26 -1.81 12.21 15.13
CA GLY A 26 -2.14 13.64 14.96
C GLY A 26 -0.87 14.51 14.87
N THR A 27 -0.91 15.56 14.07
CA THR A 27 0.21 16.53 13.95
C THR A 27 0.18 17.59 15.07
N THR A 28 -0.98 17.78 15.73
CA THR A 28 -1.23 18.82 16.71
C THR A 28 -2.10 18.31 17.85
N GLY A 29 -1.52 17.58 18.81
CA GLY A 29 -2.26 17.13 20.00
C GLY A 29 -2.31 15.62 20.20
N GLY A 30 -3.28 15.13 20.98
CA GLY A 30 -3.44 13.69 21.26
C GLY A 30 -3.93 12.88 20.05
N PRO A 31 -3.91 11.54 20.14
CA PRO A 31 -4.37 10.67 19.06
C PRO A 31 -5.79 11.00 18.63
N LYS A 32 -6.03 11.00 17.31
CA LYS A 32 -7.36 11.24 16.72
C LYS A 32 -7.83 9.99 16.00
N GLY A 33 -9.09 9.63 16.17
CA GLY A 33 -9.71 8.49 15.52
C GLY A 33 -10.33 8.88 14.18
N ALA A 34 -9.82 8.37 13.08
CA ALA A 34 -10.44 8.46 11.77
C ALA A 34 -11.57 7.43 11.67
N LEU A 35 -12.83 7.90 11.53
CA LEU A 35 -14.00 7.05 11.41
C LEU A 35 -14.28 6.73 9.95
N LEU A 36 -14.16 5.46 9.58
CA LEU A 36 -14.35 4.97 8.22
C LEU A 36 -15.70 4.23 8.10
N PRO A 37 -16.56 4.60 7.13
CA PRO A 37 -17.81 3.89 6.87
C PRO A 37 -17.58 2.62 6.03
N HIS A 38 -18.57 1.71 6.01
CA HIS A 38 -18.49 0.46 5.23
C HIS A 38 -18.15 0.65 3.75
N ARG A 39 -18.67 1.73 3.12
CA ARG A 39 -18.38 2.04 1.71
C ARG A 39 -16.91 2.38 1.42
N SER A 40 -16.12 2.71 2.46
CA SER A 40 -14.72 3.11 2.27
C SER A 40 -13.89 2.01 1.61
N LEU A 41 -14.14 0.74 1.95
CA LEU A 41 -13.39 -0.36 1.34
C LEU A 41 -13.62 -0.41 -0.18
N LEU A 42 -14.89 -0.41 -0.63
CA LEU A 42 -15.19 -0.48 -2.06
C LEU A 42 -14.68 0.75 -2.82
N GLY A 43 -14.82 1.94 -2.21
CA GLY A 43 -14.29 3.18 -2.80
C GLY A 43 -12.77 3.21 -2.87
N HIS A 44 -12.08 2.43 -2.03
CA HIS A 44 -10.63 2.35 -1.98
C HIS A 44 -10.02 1.32 -2.94
N ILE A 45 -10.78 0.33 -3.38
CA ILE A 45 -10.28 -0.74 -4.26
C ILE A 45 -9.47 -0.22 -5.45
N PRO A 46 -9.92 0.78 -6.25
CA PRO A 46 -9.13 1.30 -7.36
C PRO A 46 -7.77 1.88 -6.91
N GLY A 47 -7.71 2.45 -5.70
CA GLY A 47 -6.47 2.96 -5.11
C GLY A 47 -5.41 1.88 -4.88
N VAL A 48 -5.83 0.66 -4.59
CA VAL A 48 -4.93 -0.49 -4.39
C VAL A 48 -4.61 -1.19 -5.71
N GLU A 49 -5.58 -1.29 -6.62
CA GLU A 49 -5.36 -1.94 -7.92
C GLU A 49 -4.28 -1.25 -8.75
N ILE A 50 -4.26 0.09 -8.74
CA ILE A 50 -3.32 0.87 -9.56
C ILE A 50 -1.85 0.57 -9.19
N PRO A 51 -1.38 0.73 -7.92
CA PRO A 51 0.01 0.42 -7.56
C PRO A 51 0.36 -1.07 -7.68
N HIS A 52 -0.63 -1.95 -7.66
CA HIS A 52 -0.44 -3.38 -7.85
C HIS A 52 -0.76 -3.87 -9.26
N GLU A 53 -0.79 -2.93 -10.23
CA GLU A 53 -0.87 -3.22 -11.67
C GLU A 53 -2.04 -4.16 -11.99
N PHE A 54 -3.20 -3.82 -11.46
CA PHE A 54 -4.46 -4.55 -11.56
C PHE A 54 -4.39 -5.95 -10.93
N LEU A 55 -4.95 -6.07 -9.74
CA LEU A 55 -5.09 -7.36 -9.06
C LEU A 55 -6.07 -8.24 -9.84
N SER A 56 -5.69 -9.49 -10.06
CA SER A 56 -6.50 -10.41 -10.85
C SER A 56 -7.43 -11.22 -9.97
N SER A 57 -8.71 -11.21 -10.31
CA SER A 57 -9.70 -12.17 -9.80
C SER A 57 -9.91 -13.36 -10.73
N SER A 58 -9.08 -13.51 -11.79
CA SER A 58 -9.19 -14.62 -12.73
C SER A 58 -8.76 -15.95 -12.10
N GLU A 59 -9.48 -17.01 -12.40
CA GLU A 59 -9.11 -18.36 -11.98
C GLU A 59 -8.14 -19.02 -12.99
N PRO A 60 -7.11 -19.74 -12.54
CA PRO A 60 -6.72 -19.87 -11.13
C PRO A 60 -6.05 -18.61 -10.59
N VAL A 61 -6.33 -18.26 -9.32
CA VAL A 61 -5.66 -17.14 -8.63
C VAL A 61 -4.19 -17.50 -8.46
N THR A 62 -3.32 -16.73 -9.12
CA THR A 62 -1.85 -16.92 -9.04
C THR A 62 -1.16 -15.92 -8.13
N ASP A 63 -1.86 -14.85 -7.76
CA ASP A 63 -1.35 -13.84 -6.86
C ASP A 63 -1.29 -14.34 -5.42
N LEU A 64 -0.27 -13.92 -4.69
CA LEU A 64 -0.11 -14.12 -3.25
C LEU A 64 0.41 -12.80 -2.67
N PHE A 65 -0.33 -12.23 -1.73
CA PHE A 65 -0.01 -10.93 -1.15
C PHE A 65 0.66 -11.05 0.20
N TRP A 66 1.54 -10.10 0.50
CA TRP A 66 2.16 -9.95 1.81
C TRP A 66 2.58 -8.51 2.07
N THR A 67 2.66 -8.11 3.34
CA THR A 67 3.25 -6.87 3.81
C THR A 67 3.83 -7.07 5.21
N PRO A 68 4.94 -6.38 5.56
CA PRO A 68 5.40 -6.31 6.95
C PRO A 68 4.60 -5.31 7.79
N ALA A 69 3.73 -4.50 7.16
CA ALA A 69 2.90 -3.55 7.89
C ALA A 69 1.86 -4.26 8.76
N ASP A 70 1.71 -3.79 9.99
CA ASP A 70 0.72 -4.32 10.92
C ASP A 70 -0.70 -4.04 10.42
N TRP A 71 -1.59 -5.03 10.52
CA TRP A 71 -3.00 -4.89 10.14
C TRP A 71 -3.82 -3.99 11.05
N ALA A 72 -3.25 -3.51 12.16
CA ALA A 72 -3.83 -2.43 12.96
C ALA A 72 -3.68 -1.05 12.31
N TRP A 73 -2.83 -0.92 11.27
CA TRP A 73 -2.62 0.30 10.50
C TRP A 73 -3.37 0.25 9.18
N ILE A 74 -3.73 1.45 8.67
CA ILE A 74 -4.45 1.55 7.41
C ILE A 74 -3.72 0.85 6.27
N GLY A 75 -2.41 1.00 6.17
CA GLY A 75 -1.59 0.40 5.11
C GLY A 75 -1.62 -1.13 5.11
N GLY A 76 -1.55 -1.78 6.27
CA GLY A 76 -1.65 -3.23 6.36
C GLY A 76 -3.07 -3.76 6.12
N LEU A 77 -4.07 -3.05 6.64
CA LEU A 77 -5.46 -3.47 6.60
C LEU A 77 -6.13 -3.14 5.26
N PHE A 78 -6.08 -1.86 4.83
CA PHE A 78 -6.81 -1.37 3.67
C PHE A 78 -6.02 -1.43 2.37
N ASP A 79 -4.67 -1.42 2.44
CA ASP A 79 -3.86 -1.48 1.23
C ASP A 79 -3.44 -2.92 0.88
N VAL A 80 -3.62 -3.89 1.81
CA VAL A 80 -3.26 -5.29 1.58
C VAL A 80 -4.40 -6.25 1.93
N LEU A 81 -4.74 -6.39 3.22
CA LEU A 81 -5.57 -7.50 3.69
C LEU A 81 -6.97 -7.50 3.08
N LEU A 82 -7.72 -6.43 3.27
CA LEU A 82 -9.12 -6.38 2.83
C LEU A 82 -9.27 -6.33 1.31
N PRO A 83 -8.46 -5.57 0.53
CA PRO A 83 -8.49 -5.63 -0.92
C PRO A 83 -8.11 -7.00 -1.47
N ALA A 84 -7.06 -7.63 -0.94
CA ALA A 84 -6.69 -8.98 -1.38
C ALA A 84 -7.86 -9.98 -1.17
N TRP A 85 -8.51 -9.93 -0.02
CA TRP A 85 -9.68 -10.77 0.24
C TRP A 85 -10.88 -10.44 -0.65
N HIS A 86 -11.08 -9.17 -1.00
CA HIS A 86 -12.12 -8.78 -1.96
C HIS A 86 -11.93 -9.48 -3.33
N PHE A 87 -10.68 -9.63 -3.77
CA PHE A 87 -10.33 -10.33 -5.02
C PHE A 87 -10.13 -11.84 -4.85
N GLY A 88 -10.33 -12.40 -3.66
CA GLY A 88 -10.06 -13.81 -3.38
C GLY A 88 -8.57 -14.17 -3.39
N ILE A 89 -7.68 -13.18 -3.25
CA ILE A 89 -6.23 -13.38 -3.25
C ILE A 89 -5.78 -13.80 -1.85
N PRO A 90 -5.03 -14.90 -1.70
CA PRO A 90 -4.46 -15.31 -0.43
C PRO A 90 -3.47 -14.26 0.11
N VAL A 91 -3.46 -14.07 1.43
CA VAL A 91 -2.54 -13.17 2.12
C VAL A 91 -1.69 -13.98 3.11
N VAL A 92 -0.38 -13.79 3.05
CA VAL A 92 0.54 -14.41 4.01
C VAL A 92 0.45 -13.67 5.33
N SER A 93 0.10 -14.39 6.39
CA SER A 93 0.14 -13.90 7.77
C SER A 93 1.45 -14.31 8.42
N TYR A 94 2.35 -13.36 8.60
CA TYR A 94 3.63 -13.57 9.28
C TYR A 94 3.88 -12.44 10.28
N ARG A 95 3.93 -12.79 11.55
CA ARG A 95 4.22 -11.84 12.62
C ARG A 95 5.71 -11.86 12.97
N SER A 96 6.38 -10.74 12.76
CA SER A 96 7.75 -10.51 13.25
C SER A 96 7.76 -9.51 14.41
N GLN A 97 8.65 -9.68 15.38
CA GLN A 97 8.86 -8.69 16.44
C GLN A 97 9.59 -7.45 15.94
N LYS A 98 10.48 -7.64 14.97
CA LYS A 98 11.24 -6.59 14.27
C LYS A 98 11.28 -6.93 12.79
N PHE A 99 11.28 -5.89 11.96
CA PHE A 99 11.54 -6.08 10.55
C PHE A 99 12.97 -6.60 10.34
N ASP A 100 13.09 -7.73 9.66
CA ASP A 100 14.35 -8.38 9.32
C ASP A 100 14.44 -8.57 7.80
N PRO A 101 15.40 -7.93 7.11
CA PRO A 101 15.57 -8.05 5.68
C PRO A 101 15.84 -9.49 5.19
N GLU A 102 16.66 -10.26 5.91
CA GLU A 102 17.00 -11.63 5.53
C GLU A 102 15.77 -12.52 5.57
N VAL A 103 15.03 -12.46 6.66
CA VAL A 103 13.76 -13.18 6.83
C VAL A 103 12.75 -12.73 5.77
N THR A 104 12.72 -11.45 5.42
CA THR A 104 11.84 -10.90 4.39
C THR A 104 12.14 -11.50 3.02
N PHE A 105 13.38 -11.50 2.59
CA PHE A 105 13.79 -12.11 1.32
C PHE A 105 13.50 -13.61 1.28
N ASP A 106 13.78 -14.31 2.37
CA ASP A 106 13.49 -15.74 2.54
C ASP A 106 11.99 -16.02 2.41
N LEU A 107 11.15 -15.22 3.07
CA LEU A 107 9.70 -15.34 3.03
C LEU A 107 9.18 -15.15 1.59
N ILE A 108 9.59 -14.06 0.94
CA ILE A 108 9.19 -13.75 -0.45
C ILE A 108 9.60 -14.88 -1.38
N SER A 109 10.82 -15.37 -1.26
CA SER A 109 11.36 -16.43 -2.11
C SER A 109 10.69 -17.78 -1.86
N LYS A 110 10.61 -18.22 -0.59
CA LYS A 110 10.08 -19.55 -0.22
C LYS A 110 8.60 -19.69 -0.52
N LEU A 111 7.81 -18.65 -0.23
CA LEU A 111 6.37 -18.65 -0.48
C LEU A 111 5.98 -18.17 -1.88
N GLN A 112 6.96 -17.74 -2.69
CA GLN A 112 6.73 -17.23 -4.04
C GLN A 112 5.70 -16.08 -4.06
N ILE A 113 5.86 -15.13 -3.11
CA ILE A 113 5.00 -13.95 -2.99
C ILE A 113 5.06 -13.15 -4.29
N LYS A 114 3.89 -12.76 -4.79
CA LYS A 114 3.73 -12.02 -6.05
C LYS A 114 3.57 -10.52 -5.84
N ASN A 115 2.82 -10.14 -4.82
CA ASN A 115 2.48 -8.75 -4.57
C ASN A 115 2.88 -8.37 -3.15
N THR A 116 3.47 -7.19 -2.98
CA THR A 116 3.81 -6.71 -1.65
C THR A 116 3.68 -5.20 -1.54
N PHE A 117 3.22 -4.73 -0.38
CA PHE A 117 3.38 -3.36 0.06
C PHE A 117 4.57 -3.31 1.00
N LEU A 118 5.59 -2.56 0.65
CA LEU A 118 6.79 -2.34 1.46
C LEU A 118 6.96 -0.85 1.76
N PRO A 119 6.83 -0.43 3.02
CA PRO A 119 7.14 0.95 3.39
C PRO A 119 8.59 1.34 3.00
N PRO A 120 8.87 2.62 2.70
CA PRO A 120 10.22 3.06 2.30
C PRO A 120 11.31 2.69 3.31
N THR A 121 10.99 2.71 4.60
CA THR A 121 11.91 2.27 5.67
C THR A 121 12.29 0.80 5.53
N ALA A 122 11.34 -0.08 5.21
CA ALA A 122 11.61 -1.50 4.96
C ALA A 122 12.50 -1.69 3.72
N LEU A 123 12.21 -0.98 2.63
CA LEU A 123 13.02 -1.00 1.40
C LEU A 123 14.47 -0.52 1.66
N LYS A 124 14.66 0.56 2.45
CA LYS A 124 15.99 1.05 2.85
C LYS A 124 16.77 -0.02 3.64
N MET A 125 16.11 -0.69 4.57
CA MET A 125 16.72 -1.78 5.33
C MET A 125 17.09 -2.98 4.44
N MET A 126 16.21 -3.37 3.53
CA MET A 126 16.47 -4.43 2.55
C MET A 126 17.64 -4.08 1.62
N LYS A 127 17.72 -2.83 1.14
CA LYS A 127 18.84 -2.34 0.34
C LYS A 127 20.16 -2.42 1.09
N SER A 128 20.17 -2.02 2.37
CA SER A 128 21.37 -2.02 3.22
C SER A 128 21.87 -3.42 3.57
N PHE A 129 21.00 -4.43 3.52
CA PHE A 129 21.34 -5.82 3.85
C PHE A 129 22.27 -6.49 2.81
N ASN A 130 22.36 -5.94 1.60
CA ASN A 130 23.16 -6.48 0.49
C ASN A 130 22.92 -7.98 0.20
N PRO A 131 21.81 -8.32 -0.44
CA PRO A 131 21.31 -9.69 -0.55
C PRO A 131 22.07 -10.61 -1.53
N SER A 132 23.28 -10.26 -1.95
CA SER A 132 24.02 -10.93 -3.03
C SER A 132 24.24 -12.44 -2.88
N LYS A 133 23.97 -13.01 -1.70
CA LYS A 133 24.11 -14.46 -1.45
C LYS A 133 22.79 -15.22 -1.26
N THR A 134 21.70 -14.52 -0.93
CA THR A 134 20.46 -15.17 -0.46
C THR A 134 19.29 -15.03 -1.44
N VAL A 135 19.32 -14.00 -2.30
CA VAL A 135 18.18 -13.68 -3.17
C VAL A 135 18.32 -14.38 -4.52
N LYS A 136 17.72 -15.56 -4.59
CA LYS A 136 17.51 -16.27 -5.86
C LYS A 136 16.02 -16.52 -6.05
N ASN A 137 15.53 -16.32 -7.28
CA ASN A 137 14.17 -16.67 -7.69
C ASN A 137 13.02 -15.89 -6.99
N LEU A 138 13.18 -14.60 -6.76
CA LEU A 138 12.02 -13.77 -6.43
C LEU A 138 11.02 -13.81 -7.59
N LYS A 139 9.76 -14.01 -7.27
CA LYS A 139 8.65 -14.07 -8.25
C LYS A 139 7.69 -12.89 -8.06
N LEU A 140 8.22 -11.79 -7.53
CA LEU A 140 7.43 -10.57 -7.38
C LEU A 140 6.90 -10.12 -8.74
N ARG A 141 5.63 -9.77 -8.77
CA ARG A 141 4.95 -9.13 -9.89
C ARG A 141 4.82 -7.64 -9.66
N THR A 142 4.47 -7.25 -8.44
CA THR A 142 4.30 -5.85 -8.07
C THR A 142 4.85 -5.53 -6.70
N VAL A 143 5.40 -4.33 -6.56
CA VAL A 143 5.78 -3.73 -5.28
C VAL A 143 5.17 -2.34 -5.21
N GLY A 144 4.25 -2.15 -4.28
CA GLY A 144 3.73 -0.84 -3.90
C GLY A 144 4.52 -0.26 -2.74
N SER A 145 4.72 1.06 -2.69
CA SER A 145 5.35 1.75 -1.57
C SER A 145 4.77 3.15 -1.37
N GLY A 146 4.64 3.57 -0.12
CA GLY A 146 4.09 4.87 0.24
C GLY A 146 4.30 5.20 1.72
N GLY A 147 3.92 6.41 2.11
CA GLY A 147 4.09 6.95 3.44
C GLY A 147 5.28 7.92 3.57
N GLU A 148 6.31 7.76 2.75
CA GLU A 148 7.45 8.67 2.59
C GLU A 148 7.89 8.67 1.13
N ALA A 149 8.57 9.72 0.69
CA ALA A 149 9.11 9.79 -0.67
C ALA A 149 10.20 8.73 -0.89
N LEU A 150 10.18 8.10 -2.05
CA LEU A 150 11.22 7.20 -2.53
C LEU A 150 12.29 7.98 -3.27
N GLY A 151 13.55 7.75 -2.90
CA GLY A 151 14.68 8.25 -3.67
C GLY A 151 14.95 7.40 -4.92
N GLU A 152 15.62 7.99 -5.91
CA GLU A 152 16.05 7.31 -7.15
C GLU A 152 16.78 6.00 -6.87
N ASP A 153 17.67 6.03 -5.93
CA ASP A 153 18.46 4.88 -5.46
C ASP A 153 17.62 3.65 -5.08
N LEU A 154 16.42 3.85 -4.50
CA LEU A 154 15.52 2.75 -4.14
C LEU A 154 14.76 2.23 -5.35
N LEU A 155 14.40 3.12 -6.28
CA LEU A 155 13.72 2.74 -7.52
C LEU A 155 14.64 1.90 -8.41
N GLU A 156 15.91 2.30 -8.56
CA GLU A 156 16.90 1.52 -9.31
C GLU A 156 17.20 0.19 -8.63
N TRP A 157 17.44 0.21 -7.33
CA TRP A 157 17.67 -1.00 -6.54
C TRP A 157 16.50 -1.99 -6.67
N GLY A 158 15.26 -1.51 -6.63
CA GLY A 158 14.09 -2.36 -6.83
C GLY A 158 14.11 -3.09 -8.16
N LYS A 159 14.39 -2.39 -9.25
CA LYS A 159 14.52 -2.99 -10.60
C LYS A 159 15.65 -4.03 -10.65
N GLN A 160 16.81 -3.75 -10.04
CA GLN A 160 17.98 -4.61 -10.10
C GLN A 160 17.86 -5.85 -9.20
N ILE A 161 17.32 -5.71 -7.99
CA ILE A 161 17.33 -6.76 -6.96
C ILE A 161 15.98 -7.44 -6.83
N LEU A 162 14.88 -6.69 -6.80
CA LEU A 162 13.54 -7.27 -6.72
C LEU A 162 13.02 -7.74 -8.08
N GLY A 163 13.64 -7.27 -9.17
CA GLY A 163 13.27 -7.63 -10.55
C GLY A 163 12.02 -6.92 -11.06
N VAL A 164 11.47 -5.95 -10.32
CA VAL A 164 10.27 -5.20 -10.66
C VAL A 164 10.42 -3.72 -10.32
N GLY A 165 9.67 -2.85 -11.00
CA GLY A 165 9.55 -1.46 -10.61
C GLY A 165 8.77 -1.32 -9.29
N ILE A 166 9.08 -0.27 -8.53
CA ILE A 166 8.32 0.07 -7.34
C ILE A 166 7.32 1.15 -7.73
N ASN A 167 6.04 0.87 -7.53
CA ASN A 167 4.96 1.83 -7.74
C ASN A 167 4.77 2.65 -6.45
N GLU A 168 5.19 3.90 -6.50
CA GLU A 168 5.01 4.83 -5.39
C GLU A 168 3.58 5.35 -5.39
N PHE A 169 3.01 5.51 -4.20
CA PHE A 169 1.67 6.05 -4.02
C PHE A 169 1.60 7.00 -2.83
N TYR A 170 0.60 7.86 -2.84
CA TYR A 170 0.26 8.75 -1.75
C TYR A 170 -1.14 8.48 -1.23
N GLY A 171 -1.23 8.47 0.09
CA GLY A 171 -2.48 8.38 0.82
C GLY A 171 -2.31 8.72 2.30
N GLN A 172 -3.42 8.78 3.00
CA GLN A 172 -3.50 9.00 4.44
C GLN A 172 -4.62 8.15 5.02
N THR A 173 -4.66 7.98 6.33
CA THR A 173 -5.75 7.24 7.00
C THR A 173 -7.12 7.82 6.66
N GLU A 174 -7.20 9.14 6.51
CA GLU A 174 -8.43 9.89 6.26
C GLU A 174 -8.96 9.79 4.82
N CYS A 175 -8.10 9.50 3.85
CA CYS A 175 -8.47 9.49 2.42
C CYS A 175 -8.01 8.24 1.67
N ASN A 176 -7.26 7.34 2.31
CA ASN A 176 -6.62 6.18 1.69
C ASN A 176 -5.70 6.57 0.51
N LEU A 177 -5.54 5.71 -0.49
CA LEU A 177 -4.68 5.97 -1.64
C LEU A 177 -5.42 6.85 -2.66
N THR A 178 -4.88 8.03 -2.92
CA THR A 178 -5.49 9.04 -3.82
C THR A 178 -4.66 9.32 -5.06
N VAL A 179 -3.35 9.08 -5.01
CA VAL A 179 -2.41 9.26 -6.13
C VAL A 179 -1.49 8.06 -6.19
N SER A 180 -1.21 7.55 -7.38
CA SER A 180 -0.32 6.40 -7.54
C SER A 180 0.38 6.36 -8.89
N ASN A 181 1.58 5.77 -8.90
CA ASN A 181 2.21 5.21 -10.08
C ASN A 181 1.60 3.86 -10.44
N CYS A 182 1.72 3.47 -11.72
CA CYS A 182 1.37 2.15 -12.23
C CYS A 182 2.28 1.83 -13.42
N GLY A 183 3.28 1.00 -13.20
CA GLY A 183 4.26 0.66 -14.25
C GLY A 183 3.67 0.01 -15.48
N ALA A 184 2.52 -0.68 -15.34
CA ALA A 184 1.83 -1.32 -16.45
C ALA A 184 1.20 -0.33 -17.46
N ILE A 185 0.86 0.89 -17.05
CA ILE A 185 0.13 1.84 -17.91
C ILE A 185 0.80 3.20 -18.07
N MET A 186 1.82 3.51 -17.28
CA MET A 186 2.53 4.77 -17.35
C MET A 186 4.01 4.63 -16.97
N PRO A 187 4.92 5.41 -17.58
CA PRO A 187 6.31 5.42 -17.18
C PRO A 187 6.44 6.00 -15.76
N THR A 188 7.11 5.26 -14.87
CA THR A 188 7.49 5.75 -13.55
C THR A 188 8.56 6.84 -13.71
N ARG A 189 8.33 8.00 -13.13
CA ARG A 189 9.28 9.13 -13.15
C ARG A 189 9.78 9.38 -11.74
N GLN A 190 11.06 9.61 -11.61
CA GLN A 190 11.68 9.99 -10.34
C GLN A 190 11.02 11.25 -9.77
N GLY A 191 10.76 11.24 -8.46
CA GLY A 191 10.14 12.37 -7.75
C GLY A 191 8.65 12.57 -8.05
N SER A 192 8.03 11.64 -8.81
CA SER A 192 6.61 11.68 -9.10
C SER A 192 5.89 10.49 -8.50
N ILE A 193 4.89 10.74 -7.67
CA ILE A 193 3.98 9.71 -7.14
C ILE A 193 2.89 9.28 -8.13
N GLY A 194 2.93 9.74 -9.37
CA GLY A 194 2.02 9.32 -10.43
C GLY A 194 0.85 10.26 -10.68
N LYS A 195 -0.35 9.71 -10.78
CA LYS A 195 -1.59 10.42 -11.13
C LYS A 195 -2.70 10.12 -10.13
N PRO A 196 -3.74 10.97 -10.04
CA PRO A 196 -4.93 10.65 -9.26
C PRO A 196 -5.49 9.29 -9.67
N VAL A 197 -5.82 8.46 -8.67
CA VAL A 197 -6.47 7.17 -8.92
C VAL A 197 -7.93 7.37 -9.33
N PRO A 198 -8.54 6.44 -10.07
CA PRO A 198 -9.93 6.56 -10.49
C PRO A 198 -10.87 6.84 -9.31
N GLY A 199 -11.77 7.80 -9.49
CA GLY A 199 -12.71 8.24 -8.46
C GLY A 199 -12.23 9.39 -7.57
N HIS A 200 -10.97 9.83 -7.71
CA HIS A 200 -10.40 10.94 -6.94
C HIS A 200 -10.10 12.13 -7.84
N GLU A 201 -10.40 13.32 -7.36
CA GLU A 201 -9.96 14.58 -7.93
C GLU A 201 -8.90 15.18 -6.99
N VAL A 202 -7.66 15.28 -7.49
CA VAL A 202 -6.52 15.82 -6.73
C VAL A 202 -6.05 17.11 -7.41
N ARG A 203 -5.93 18.18 -6.65
CA ARG A 203 -5.49 19.49 -7.13
C ARG A 203 -4.39 20.03 -6.24
N ILE A 204 -3.49 20.80 -6.83
CA ILE A 204 -2.44 21.53 -6.11
C ILE A 204 -2.93 22.96 -5.94
N ILE A 205 -2.90 23.45 -4.72
CA ILE A 205 -3.32 24.81 -4.38
C ILE A 205 -2.19 25.54 -3.64
N ASN A 206 -2.16 26.87 -3.78
CA ASN A 206 -1.28 27.72 -2.96
C ASN A 206 -1.90 27.98 -1.58
N GLU A 207 -1.20 28.75 -0.74
CA GLU A 207 -1.63 29.12 0.62
C GLU A 207 -2.97 29.89 0.64
N ASN A 208 -3.33 30.54 -0.44
CA ASN A 208 -4.60 31.28 -0.59
C ASN A 208 -5.75 30.40 -1.11
N GLY A 209 -5.50 29.10 -1.38
CA GLY A 209 -6.50 28.18 -1.93
C GLY A 209 -6.67 28.26 -3.46
N GLU A 210 -5.80 28.97 -4.16
CA GLU A 210 -5.86 29.12 -5.62
C GLU A 210 -5.15 27.96 -6.31
N LEU A 211 -5.69 27.49 -7.43
CA LEU A 211 -5.09 26.41 -8.23
C LEU A 211 -3.73 26.80 -8.80
N ILE A 212 -2.72 25.99 -8.51
CA ILE A 212 -1.42 26.08 -9.16
C ILE A 212 -1.46 25.24 -10.43
N LYS A 213 -1.25 25.89 -11.57
CA LYS A 213 -1.23 25.27 -12.91
C LYS A 213 0.17 25.13 -13.49
N GLU A 214 1.12 25.88 -12.96
CA GLU A 214 2.50 25.91 -13.46
C GLU A 214 3.39 24.94 -12.69
N PRO A 215 4.17 24.09 -13.40
CA PRO A 215 5.12 23.19 -12.75
C PRO A 215 6.34 23.96 -12.22
N GLY A 216 7.01 23.38 -11.22
CA GLY A 216 8.30 23.86 -10.72
C GLY A 216 8.24 24.64 -9.40
N LEU A 217 7.10 24.65 -8.71
CA LEU A 217 7.01 25.16 -7.35
C LEU A 217 7.10 23.99 -6.36
N ASP A 218 8.03 24.08 -5.40
CA ASP A 218 8.10 23.16 -4.29
C ASP A 218 6.92 23.38 -3.35
N LEU A 219 6.13 22.34 -3.11
CA LEU A 219 4.92 22.40 -2.30
C LEU A 219 5.03 21.44 -1.14
N SER A 220 4.66 21.89 0.04
CA SER A 220 4.60 21.06 1.23
C SER A 220 3.18 20.55 1.47
N LEU A 221 3.04 19.24 1.72
CA LEU A 221 1.78 18.60 2.13
C LEU A 221 1.51 18.73 3.65
N ILE A 222 2.36 19.43 4.38
CA ILE A 222 2.29 19.50 5.85
C ILE A 222 1.11 20.35 6.35
N HIS A 223 0.49 21.14 5.49
CA HIS A 223 -0.55 22.12 5.87
C HIS A 223 -1.89 21.92 5.17
N ILE A 224 -2.25 20.69 4.84
CA ILE A 224 -3.59 20.39 4.36
C ILE A 224 -4.50 20.08 5.53
#